data_1172e008b67196e9adf88b8c21f4bbb3
#
_entry.id   1172e008b67196e9adf88b8c21f4bbb3
#
_cell.length_a   1.000
_cell.length_b   1.000
_cell.length_c   1.000
_cell.angle_alpha   90.00
_cell.angle_beta   90.00
_cell.angle_gamma   90.00
#
_symmetry.space_group_name_H-M   'P 1'
#
loop_
_entity.id
_entity.type
_entity.pdbx_description
1 polymer ?
#
loop_
_entity_poly.entity_id
_entity_poly.type
_entity_poly.pdbx_seq_one_letter_code
_entity_poly.pdbx_strand_id
1 'polypeptide(L)'
;MQETSIFVNVFKKIHSLQMDQLKRNSSNYFENTIIISVGDESGVGPEIILKALASNQIPQNIRVRIVGSKQNLINTYRSLKLIGIKNIANPNELDIEDIEVSKLNNSSWKTNCGNSSFVYLKEAIRLTKSQPNTALVTAPICKKSWELAGHKYSGQTELLAECCNTKNVGMLFTAKSPITGWRFNTLLATTHIPLNEISKNLIENENLIFSKLSLLSDFSKQFKKQPTLRVAGLNPHAGEEGILGSEEK
;
A
#
# COMPACT_ATOMS: atom_id res chain seq x y z
N MET A 1 7.82 -3.00 20.30
CA MET A 1 7.83 -3.47 18.91
C MET A 1 6.72 -2.73 18.18
N GLN A 2 7.08 -1.71 17.39
CA GLN A 2 6.10 -0.98 16.57
C GLN A 2 5.88 -1.80 15.30
N GLU A 3 4.66 -2.27 15.12
CA GLU A 3 4.24 -2.95 13.89
C GLU A 3 4.19 -1.94 12.75
N THR A 4 5.12 -2.08 11.82
CA THR A 4 5.09 -1.35 10.54
C THR A 4 4.13 -2.09 9.63
N SER A 5 2.89 -1.63 9.51
CA SER A 5 1.95 -2.15 8.52
C SER A 5 2.39 -1.69 7.12
N ILE A 6 2.96 -2.61 6.37
CA ILE A 6 3.31 -2.40 4.96
C ILE A 6 2.07 -2.72 4.13
N PHE A 7 1.45 -1.69 3.53
CA PHE A 7 0.39 -1.88 2.55
C PHE A 7 1.03 -2.24 1.20
N VAL A 8 0.96 -3.51 0.84
CA VAL A 8 1.36 -3.98 -0.49
C VAL A 8 0.10 -4.13 -1.33
N ASN A 9 -0.13 -3.19 -2.26
CA ASN A 9 -1.19 -3.31 -3.25
C ASN A 9 -0.65 -4.02 -4.49
N VAL A 10 -1.06 -5.28 -4.68
CA VAL A 10 -0.69 -6.08 -5.87
C VAL A 10 -1.76 -5.87 -6.93
N PHE A 11 -1.43 -5.17 -8.01
CA PHE A 11 -2.29 -5.04 -9.18
C PHE A 11 -2.01 -6.15 -10.20
N LYS A 12 -3.02 -6.94 -10.51
CA LYS A 12 -2.96 -7.92 -11.59
C LYS A 12 -3.58 -7.30 -12.85
N LYS A 13 -2.75 -6.98 -13.85
CA LYS A 13 -3.22 -6.78 -15.21
C LYS A 13 -3.04 -8.09 -15.97
N ILE A 14 -4.16 -8.74 -16.32
CA ILE A 14 -4.18 -9.89 -17.21
C ILE A 14 -3.78 -9.39 -18.61
N HIS A 15 -2.56 -9.66 -19.03
CA HIS A 15 -2.14 -9.59 -20.43
C HIS A 15 -1.31 -10.83 -20.75
N SER A 16 -2.00 -11.91 -21.14
CA SER A 16 -1.39 -13.19 -21.54
C SER A 16 -1.00 -13.25 -23.02
N LEU A 17 -0.93 -12.15 -23.76
CA LEU A 17 -0.76 -12.20 -25.22
C LEU A 17 0.41 -11.37 -25.80
N GLN A 18 1.32 -10.85 -24.98
CA GLN A 18 2.48 -10.09 -25.51
C GLN A 18 3.86 -10.51 -24.98
N MET A 19 3.95 -11.61 -24.22
CA MET A 19 5.22 -12.01 -23.58
C MET A 19 6.21 -12.75 -24.49
N ASP A 20 5.84 -13.14 -25.70
CA ASP A 20 6.75 -13.91 -26.58
C ASP A 20 7.60 -13.09 -27.54
N GLN A 21 7.38 -11.78 -27.69
CA GLN A 21 8.17 -10.96 -28.63
C GLN A 21 9.24 -10.07 -28.02
N LEU A 22 9.35 -9.97 -26.67
CA LEU A 22 10.32 -9.06 -26.02
C LEU A 22 11.55 -9.75 -25.43
N LYS A 23 11.74 -11.04 -25.67
CA LYS A 23 12.87 -11.82 -25.10
C LYS A 23 14.23 -11.65 -25.82
N ARG A 24 14.43 -10.66 -26.66
CA ARG A 24 15.74 -10.44 -27.29
C ARG A 24 16.08 -8.95 -27.27
N ASN A 25 16.83 -8.53 -26.29
CA ASN A 25 17.92 -7.55 -26.26
C ASN A 25 17.96 -6.76 -24.94
N SER A 26 19.15 -6.83 -24.37
CA SER A 26 19.76 -5.97 -23.34
C SER A 26 19.75 -6.44 -21.89
N SER A 27 20.93 -6.65 -21.44
CA SER A 27 21.46 -6.89 -20.12
C SER A 27 21.17 -5.75 -19.12
N ASN A 28 20.02 -5.74 -18.47
CA ASN A 28 19.73 -5.03 -17.21
C ASN A 28 18.22 -5.02 -16.91
N TYR A 29 17.52 -6.13 -17.12
CA TYR A 29 16.11 -6.22 -16.72
C TYR A 29 16.01 -6.57 -15.24
N PHE A 30 15.63 -5.62 -14.41
CA PHE A 30 15.04 -5.94 -13.11
C PHE A 30 13.73 -6.67 -13.37
N GLU A 31 13.60 -7.88 -12.86
CA GLU A 31 12.38 -8.67 -13.03
C GLU A 31 11.16 -8.05 -12.32
N ASN A 32 11.42 -7.31 -11.24
CA ASN A 32 10.38 -6.69 -10.41
C ASN A 32 10.75 -5.26 -10.04
N THR A 33 9.76 -4.38 -9.97
CA THR A 33 9.94 -3.00 -9.56
C THR A 33 9.06 -2.68 -8.34
N ILE A 34 9.61 -1.95 -7.38
CA ILE A 34 8.85 -1.35 -6.27
C ILE A 34 8.83 0.16 -6.50
N ILE A 35 7.65 0.73 -6.57
CA ILE A 35 7.44 2.18 -6.59
C ILE A 35 7.04 2.63 -5.19
N ILE A 36 7.75 3.63 -4.64
CA ILE A 36 7.51 4.16 -3.30
C ILE A 36 7.02 5.59 -3.42
N SER A 37 5.78 5.86 -2.97
CA SER A 37 5.31 7.25 -2.79
C SER A 37 5.84 7.80 -1.48
N VAL A 38 6.46 8.99 -1.50
CA VAL A 38 7.08 9.64 -0.33
C VAL A 38 6.06 9.97 0.78
N GLY A 39 4.79 10.16 0.41
CA GLY A 39 3.76 10.53 1.37
C GLY A 39 3.87 12.00 1.81
N ASP A 40 3.55 12.27 3.08
CA ASP A 40 3.63 13.63 3.63
C ASP A 40 5.09 14.04 3.84
N GLU A 41 5.53 15.07 3.11
CA GLU A 41 6.89 15.60 3.17
C GLU A 41 7.29 16.13 4.55
N SER A 42 6.32 16.52 5.36
CA SER A 42 6.53 17.03 6.72
C SER A 42 6.48 15.93 7.79
N GLY A 43 6.11 14.73 7.39
CA GLY A 43 5.99 13.57 8.25
C GLY A 43 7.24 12.69 8.26
N VAL A 44 7.07 11.46 8.76
CA VAL A 44 8.15 10.48 8.87
C VAL A 44 8.48 9.77 7.54
N GLY A 45 7.67 9.98 6.49
CA GLY A 45 7.80 9.29 5.20
C GLY A 45 9.21 9.39 4.61
N PRO A 46 9.76 10.59 4.38
CA PRO A 46 11.11 10.77 3.84
C PRO A 46 12.19 10.07 4.68
N GLU A 47 12.11 10.17 6.00
CA GLU A 47 13.08 9.56 6.92
C GLU A 47 13.07 8.03 6.85
N ILE A 48 11.88 7.41 6.93
CA ILE A 48 11.78 5.94 6.91
C ILE A 48 12.20 5.35 5.58
N ILE A 49 11.96 6.06 4.46
CA ILE A 49 12.42 5.65 3.13
C ILE A 49 13.95 5.63 3.08
N LEU A 50 14.60 6.72 3.50
CA LEU A 50 16.06 6.80 3.49
C LEU A 50 16.71 5.75 4.40
N LYS A 51 16.10 5.45 5.55
CA LYS A 51 16.56 4.39 6.45
C LYS A 51 16.35 2.99 5.86
N ALA A 52 15.19 2.74 5.27
CA ALA A 52 14.88 1.44 4.66
C ALA A 52 15.81 1.12 3.49
N LEU A 53 16.09 2.11 2.65
CA LEU A 53 16.95 1.94 1.47
C LEU A 53 18.45 1.85 1.78
N ALA A 54 18.86 2.23 2.98
CA ALA A 54 20.22 2.01 3.46
C ALA A 54 20.47 0.56 3.91
N SER A 55 19.42 -0.24 4.07
CA SER A 55 19.53 -1.63 4.50
C SER A 55 19.86 -2.54 3.32
N ASN A 56 20.74 -3.54 3.54
CA ASN A 56 21.05 -4.57 2.54
C ASN A 56 19.94 -5.66 2.42
N GLN A 57 18.73 -5.37 2.86
CA GLN A 57 17.62 -6.33 2.86
C GLN A 57 16.83 -6.35 1.55
N ILE A 58 17.02 -5.35 0.69
CA ILE A 58 16.38 -5.31 -0.62
C ILE A 58 17.17 -6.19 -1.58
N PRO A 59 16.53 -7.21 -2.18
CA PRO A 59 17.20 -8.07 -3.16
C PRO A 59 17.71 -7.25 -4.36
N GLN A 60 18.90 -7.60 -4.86
CA GLN A 60 19.55 -6.87 -5.96
C GLN A 60 18.79 -6.92 -7.30
N ASN A 61 17.92 -7.91 -7.49
CA ASN A 61 17.06 -8.05 -8.67
C ASN A 61 15.77 -7.22 -8.59
N ILE A 62 15.58 -6.44 -7.53
CA ILE A 62 14.44 -5.55 -7.37
C ILE A 62 14.90 -4.11 -7.61
N ARG A 63 14.27 -3.46 -8.61
CA ARG A 63 14.41 -2.01 -8.80
C ARG A 63 13.52 -1.28 -7.81
N VAL A 64 14.04 -0.26 -7.16
CA VAL A 64 13.24 0.64 -6.32
C VAL A 64 13.25 2.03 -6.95
N ARG A 65 12.06 2.57 -7.22
CA ARG A 65 11.86 3.95 -7.67
C ARG A 65 11.02 4.71 -6.66
N ILE A 66 11.48 5.89 -6.27
CA ILE A 66 10.79 6.78 -5.34
C ILE A 66 10.06 7.86 -6.13
N VAL A 67 8.82 8.18 -5.74
CA VAL A 67 8.03 9.25 -6.33
C VAL A 67 7.80 10.34 -5.29
N GLY A 68 8.34 11.54 -5.53
CA GLY A 68 8.25 12.67 -4.61
C GLY A 68 9.30 13.73 -4.86
N SER A 69 9.46 14.69 -3.95
CA SER A 69 10.44 15.75 -4.08
C SER A 69 11.86 15.27 -3.70
N LYS A 70 12.76 15.27 -4.68
CA LYS A 70 14.18 15.00 -4.47
C LYS A 70 14.80 16.02 -3.49
N GLN A 71 14.41 17.28 -3.59
CA GLN A 71 14.90 18.30 -2.69
C GLN A 71 14.49 18.07 -1.23
N ASN A 72 13.25 17.61 -1.00
CA ASN A 72 12.79 17.23 0.35
C ASN A 72 13.62 16.08 0.92
N LEU A 73 13.86 15.03 0.14
CA LEU A 73 14.70 13.89 0.54
C LEU A 73 16.14 14.34 0.87
N ILE A 74 16.74 15.24 0.08
CA ILE A 74 18.06 15.82 0.35
C ILE A 74 18.08 16.61 1.66
N ASN A 75 17.06 17.42 1.91
CA ASN A 75 16.97 18.20 3.15
C ASN A 75 16.82 17.27 4.37
N THR A 76 15.97 16.24 4.27
CA THR A 76 15.81 15.21 5.30
C THR A 76 17.13 14.46 5.55
N TYR A 77 17.82 14.05 4.50
CA TYR A 77 19.13 13.41 4.61
C TYR A 77 20.15 14.27 5.37
N ARG A 78 20.25 15.55 5.01
CA ARG A 78 21.14 16.51 5.69
C ARG A 78 20.79 16.66 7.17
N SER A 79 19.51 16.82 7.49
CA SER A 79 19.05 16.95 8.88
C SER A 79 19.38 15.70 9.70
N LEU A 80 19.15 14.52 9.15
CA LEU A 80 19.47 13.24 9.82
C LEU A 80 20.99 13.07 10.03
N LYS A 81 21.81 13.47 9.07
CA LYS A 81 23.28 13.46 9.21
C LYS A 81 23.75 14.41 10.31
N LEU A 82 23.17 15.61 10.42
CA LEU A 82 23.53 16.58 11.45
C LEU A 82 23.26 16.07 12.87
N ILE A 83 22.21 15.27 13.07
CA ILE A 83 21.92 14.65 14.38
C ILE A 83 22.59 13.28 14.58
N GLY A 84 23.56 12.95 13.70
CA GLY A 84 24.43 11.78 13.89
C GLY A 84 23.90 10.45 13.36
N ILE A 85 22.79 10.42 12.62
CA ILE A 85 22.28 9.18 12.00
C ILE A 85 23.20 8.78 10.85
N LYS A 86 23.80 7.59 10.98
CA LYS A 86 24.82 7.10 10.02
C LYS A 86 24.23 6.24 8.90
N ASN A 87 23.30 5.33 9.23
CA ASN A 87 22.76 4.35 8.29
C ASN A 87 21.52 4.90 7.58
N ILE A 88 21.73 5.72 6.56
CA ILE A 88 20.72 6.32 5.69
C ILE A 88 21.23 6.40 4.26
N ALA A 89 20.35 6.12 3.29
CA ALA A 89 20.69 6.15 1.87
C ALA A 89 20.89 7.60 1.38
N ASN A 90 21.88 7.78 0.49
CA ASN A 90 22.13 9.09 -0.12
C ASN A 90 21.13 9.34 -1.26
N PRO A 91 20.27 10.39 -1.19
CA PRO A 91 19.29 10.66 -2.24
C PRO A 91 19.86 10.85 -3.65
N ASN A 92 21.14 11.23 -3.76
CA ASN A 92 21.77 11.39 -5.07
C ASN A 92 22.10 10.07 -5.78
N GLU A 93 22.05 8.95 -5.04
CA GLU A 93 22.32 7.59 -5.53
C GLU A 93 21.03 6.80 -5.76
N LEU A 94 19.85 7.40 -5.48
CA LEU A 94 18.56 6.75 -5.59
C LEU A 94 17.85 7.09 -6.91
N ASP A 95 17.08 6.14 -7.43
CA ASP A 95 16.18 6.34 -8.58
C ASP A 95 14.93 7.10 -8.09
N ILE A 96 14.90 8.40 -8.32
CA ILE A 96 13.85 9.30 -7.87
C ILE A 96 13.14 9.89 -9.09
N GLU A 97 11.84 9.64 -9.19
CA GLU A 97 10.92 10.40 -10.03
C GLU A 97 10.62 11.70 -9.28
N ASP A 98 11.35 12.74 -9.64
CA ASP A 98 11.27 14.05 -8.98
C ASP A 98 10.03 14.81 -9.45
N ILE A 99 9.11 15.06 -8.54
CA ILE A 99 7.86 15.73 -8.85
C ILE A 99 7.85 17.11 -8.22
N GLU A 100 7.88 18.11 -9.07
CA GLU A 100 7.66 19.50 -8.64
C GLU A 100 6.16 19.79 -8.54
N VAL A 101 5.70 20.13 -7.36
CA VAL A 101 4.32 20.53 -7.10
C VAL A 101 4.26 22.02 -6.80
N SER A 102 3.52 22.76 -7.60
CA SER A 102 3.32 24.19 -7.38
C SER A 102 2.61 24.44 -6.05
N LYS A 103 3.08 25.43 -5.30
CA LYS A 103 2.41 25.84 -4.07
C LYS A 103 1.04 26.42 -4.40
N LEU A 104 0.05 26.05 -3.61
CA LEU A 104 -1.28 26.63 -3.69
C LEU A 104 -1.23 28.08 -3.16
N ASN A 105 -1.83 29.01 -3.91
CA ASN A 105 -1.82 30.43 -3.54
C ASN A 105 -2.49 30.65 -2.19
N ASN A 106 -1.87 31.49 -1.34
CA ASN A 106 -2.37 31.84 -0.01
C ASN A 106 -2.65 30.65 0.92
N SER A 107 -2.00 29.52 0.71
CA SER A 107 -2.22 28.31 1.49
C SER A 107 -1.15 28.12 2.58
N SER A 108 -1.52 27.41 3.65
CA SER A 108 -0.60 27.01 4.71
C SER A 108 0.42 25.96 4.20
N TRP A 109 1.53 25.83 4.91
CA TRP A 109 2.50 24.76 4.61
C TRP A 109 1.88 23.35 4.70
N LYS A 110 0.95 23.13 5.65
CA LYS A 110 0.20 21.86 5.78
C LYS A 110 -0.63 21.54 4.55
N THR A 111 -1.32 22.57 4.01
CA THR A 111 -2.09 22.45 2.78
C THR A 111 -1.19 22.06 1.60
N ASN A 112 -0.02 22.70 1.48
CA ASN A 112 0.94 22.39 0.43
C ASN A 112 1.48 20.97 0.56
N CYS A 113 1.88 20.52 1.76
CA CYS A 113 2.31 19.13 1.99
C CYS A 113 1.19 18.12 1.69
N GLY A 114 -0.07 18.47 2.02
CA GLY A 114 -1.24 17.66 1.65
C GLY A 114 -1.38 17.52 0.14
N ASN A 115 -1.28 18.62 -0.60
CA ASN A 115 -1.34 18.60 -2.06
C ASN A 115 -0.19 17.81 -2.68
N SER A 116 1.05 18.03 -2.22
CA SER A 116 2.23 17.32 -2.70
C SER A 116 2.08 15.80 -2.50
N SER A 117 1.71 15.37 -1.30
CA SER A 117 1.55 13.94 -0.99
C SER A 117 0.45 13.26 -1.81
N PHE A 118 -0.62 14.00 -2.15
CA PHE A 118 -1.68 13.53 -3.03
C PHE A 118 -1.17 13.34 -4.47
N VAL A 119 -0.46 14.34 -5.01
CA VAL A 119 0.12 14.28 -6.35
C VAL A 119 1.13 13.14 -6.47
N TYR A 120 2.01 12.97 -5.47
CA TYR A 120 2.98 11.88 -5.45
C TYR A 120 2.31 10.51 -5.48
N LEU A 121 1.25 10.32 -4.69
CA LEU A 121 0.53 9.06 -4.68
C LEU A 121 -0.16 8.80 -6.03
N LYS A 122 -0.80 9.80 -6.64
CA LYS A 122 -1.42 9.65 -7.97
C LYS A 122 -0.40 9.26 -9.03
N GLU A 123 0.75 9.90 -9.03
CA GLU A 123 1.82 9.57 -9.98
C GLU A 123 2.41 8.18 -9.73
N ALA A 124 2.63 7.81 -8.46
CA ALA A 124 3.09 6.47 -8.10
C ALA A 124 2.09 5.38 -8.54
N ILE A 125 0.78 5.63 -8.40
CA ILE A 125 -0.28 4.74 -8.92
C ILE A 125 -0.20 4.64 -10.44
N ARG A 126 -0.06 5.76 -11.15
CA ARG A 126 0.04 5.80 -12.61
C ARG A 126 1.22 4.96 -13.11
N LEU A 127 2.40 5.15 -12.52
CA LEU A 127 3.61 4.40 -12.86
C LEU A 127 3.45 2.91 -12.56
N THR A 128 2.86 2.57 -11.41
CA THR A 128 2.62 1.16 -11.03
C THR A 128 1.69 0.47 -12.03
N LYS A 129 0.65 1.17 -12.49
CA LYS A 129 -0.31 0.62 -13.46
C LYS A 129 0.26 0.48 -14.87
N SER A 130 1.22 1.31 -15.24
CA SER A 130 1.80 1.34 -16.59
C SER A 130 2.88 0.27 -16.81
N GLN A 131 3.40 -0.35 -15.76
CA GLN A 131 4.51 -1.30 -15.83
C GLN A 131 4.11 -2.68 -15.29
N PRO A 132 4.46 -3.77 -15.98
CA PRO A 132 4.26 -5.12 -15.45
C PRO A 132 5.20 -5.37 -14.26
N ASN A 133 4.89 -6.36 -13.44
CA ASN A 133 5.70 -6.81 -12.30
C ASN A 133 6.10 -5.67 -11.34
N THR A 134 5.19 -4.72 -11.15
CA THR A 134 5.42 -3.54 -10.31
C THR A 134 4.49 -3.56 -9.11
N ALA A 135 5.03 -3.29 -7.92
CA ALA A 135 4.29 -3.11 -6.68
C ALA A 135 4.40 -1.66 -6.19
N LEU A 136 3.32 -1.16 -5.59
CA LEU A 136 3.29 0.15 -4.94
C LEU A 136 3.46 0.00 -3.43
N VAL A 137 4.38 0.78 -2.87
CA VAL A 137 4.56 1.00 -1.43
C VAL A 137 4.25 2.46 -1.13
N THR A 138 3.41 2.70 -0.14
CA THR A 138 3.02 4.07 0.23
C THR A 138 3.57 4.44 1.59
N ALA A 139 4.27 5.56 1.70
CA ALA A 139 4.62 6.14 2.97
C ALA A 139 3.39 6.84 3.62
N PRO A 140 3.43 7.13 4.93
CA PRO A 140 2.32 7.76 5.64
C PRO A 140 1.92 9.12 5.06
N ILE A 141 0.61 9.39 5.06
CA ILE A 141 0.02 10.66 4.69
C ILE A 141 -0.66 11.32 5.89
N CYS A 142 -0.92 12.60 5.80
CA CYS A 142 -1.76 13.33 6.75
C CYS A 142 -3.14 13.59 6.12
N LYS A 143 -4.16 12.86 6.58
CA LYS A 143 -5.55 13.01 6.07
C LYS A 143 -6.07 14.44 6.22
N LYS A 144 -5.73 15.10 7.33
CA LYS A 144 -6.13 16.50 7.57
C LYS A 144 -5.49 17.45 6.57
N SER A 145 -4.24 17.20 6.19
CA SER A 145 -3.54 18.00 5.16
C SER A 145 -4.16 17.78 3.78
N TRP A 146 -4.62 16.56 3.47
CA TRP A 146 -5.37 16.28 2.25
C TRP A 146 -6.69 17.05 2.21
N GLU A 147 -7.45 17.00 3.31
CA GLU A 147 -8.72 17.74 3.42
C GLU A 147 -8.51 19.25 3.23
N LEU A 148 -7.48 19.84 3.88
CA LEU A 148 -7.11 21.25 3.72
C LEU A 148 -6.72 21.59 2.28
N ALA A 149 -6.15 20.66 1.55
CA ALA A 149 -5.80 20.82 0.13
C ALA A 149 -7.00 20.56 -0.82
N GLY A 150 -8.19 20.27 -0.29
CA GLY A 150 -9.40 20.02 -1.07
C GLY A 150 -9.57 18.58 -1.54
N HIS A 151 -8.69 17.66 -1.13
CA HIS A 151 -8.78 16.23 -1.49
C HIS A 151 -9.65 15.48 -0.47
N LYS A 152 -10.87 15.15 -0.88
CA LYS A 152 -11.89 14.52 -0.02
C LYS A 152 -11.83 12.99 -0.08
N TYR A 153 -10.80 12.41 0.53
CA TYR A 153 -10.63 10.96 0.67
C TYR A 153 -10.43 10.61 2.14
N SER A 154 -11.07 9.54 2.61
CA SER A 154 -10.90 9.03 3.97
C SER A 154 -9.51 8.41 4.20
N GLY A 155 -8.78 8.09 3.12
CA GLY A 155 -7.41 7.62 3.15
C GLY A 155 -6.89 7.25 1.77
N GLN A 156 -5.73 6.59 1.77
CA GLN A 156 -5.08 6.14 0.53
C GLN A 156 -5.87 5.04 -0.19
N THR A 157 -6.59 4.20 0.56
CA THR A 157 -7.33 3.05 0.02
C THR A 157 -8.42 3.49 -0.96
N GLU A 158 -9.15 4.54 -0.64
CA GLU A 158 -10.24 5.07 -1.47
C GLU A 158 -9.69 5.67 -2.78
N LEU A 159 -8.59 6.41 -2.71
CA LEU A 159 -7.92 6.93 -3.89
C LEU A 159 -7.37 5.79 -4.78
N LEU A 160 -6.79 4.76 -4.17
CA LEU A 160 -6.31 3.57 -4.87
C LEU A 160 -7.46 2.84 -5.58
N ALA A 161 -8.58 2.64 -4.89
CA ALA A 161 -9.77 2.00 -5.45
C ALA A 161 -10.31 2.76 -6.66
N GLU A 162 -10.43 4.08 -6.55
CA GLU A 162 -10.86 4.97 -7.64
C GLU A 162 -9.90 4.90 -8.83
N CYS A 163 -8.60 5.10 -8.59
CA CYS A 163 -7.59 5.06 -9.65
C CYS A 163 -7.51 3.69 -10.33
N CYS A 164 -7.92 2.61 -9.66
CA CYS A 164 -7.96 1.26 -10.19
C CYS A 164 -9.32 0.89 -10.79
N ASN A 165 -10.29 1.80 -10.71
CA ASN A 165 -11.66 1.57 -11.16
C ASN A 165 -12.25 0.27 -10.59
N THR A 166 -12.12 0.10 -9.28
CA THR A 166 -12.64 -1.08 -8.56
C THR A 166 -13.34 -0.68 -7.28
N LYS A 167 -14.45 -1.37 -6.98
CA LYS A 167 -15.16 -1.27 -5.70
C LYS A 167 -14.80 -2.41 -4.75
N ASN A 168 -14.25 -3.51 -5.29
CA ASN A 168 -13.88 -4.67 -4.49
C ASN A 168 -12.44 -4.53 -4.00
N VAL A 169 -12.29 -3.94 -2.82
CA VAL A 169 -11.01 -3.74 -2.12
C VAL A 169 -11.03 -4.42 -0.77
N GLY A 170 -9.88 -4.76 -0.24
CA GLY A 170 -9.77 -5.38 1.08
C GLY A 170 -8.45 -5.04 1.76
N MET A 171 -8.47 -5.01 3.07
CA MET A 171 -7.28 -4.85 3.90
C MET A 171 -6.76 -6.22 4.28
N LEU A 172 -5.60 -6.59 3.74
CA LEU A 172 -4.96 -7.88 3.97
C LEU A 172 -3.74 -7.71 4.88
N PHE A 173 -3.73 -8.45 5.97
CA PHE A 173 -2.54 -8.62 6.80
C PHE A 173 -1.83 -9.90 6.38
N THR A 174 -0.53 -9.82 6.13
CA THR A 174 0.29 -10.97 5.81
C THR A 174 1.50 -11.03 6.74
N ALA A 175 1.79 -12.22 7.25
CA ALA A 175 2.97 -12.48 8.06
C ALA A 175 3.63 -13.78 7.62
N LYS A 176 4.95 -13.86 7.76
CA LYS A 176 5.72 -15.08 7.52
C LYS A 176 6.47 -15.46 8.78
N SER A 177 6.26 -16.69 9.26
CA SER A 177 7.01 -17.20 10.40
C SER A 177 8.51 -17.22 10.10
N PRO A 178 9.35 -16.59 10.92
CA PRO A 178 10.79 -16.65 10.74
C PRO A 178 11.37 -18.04 11.00
N ILE A 179 10.63 -18.91 11.73
CA ILE A 179 11.08 -20.24 12.11
C ILE A 179 10.69 -21.28 11.07
N THR A 180 9.38 -21.31 10.70
CA THR A 180 8.84 -22.36 9.83
C THR A 180 8.69 -21.94 8.37
N GLY A 181 8.80 -20.63 8.09
CA GLY A 181 8.49 -20.07 6.77
C GLY A 181 6.99 -20.05 6.42
N TRP A 182 6.13 -20.57 7.32
CA TRP A 182 4.69 -20.58 7.11
C TRP A 182 4.14 -19.15 6.97
N ARG A 183 3.24 -18.98 6.01
CA ARG A 183 2.63 -17.68 5.71
C ARG A 183 1.18 -17.64 6.20
N PHE A 184 0.89 -16.63 7.00
CA PHE A 184 -0.44 -16.32 7.51
C PHE A 184 -0.99 -15.09 6.77
N ASN A 185 -2.18 -15.23 6.20
CA ASN A 185 -2.90 -14.14 5.52
C ASN A 185 -4.27 -13.97 6.17
N THR A 186 -4.59 -12.77 6.61
CA THR A 186 -5.88 -12.42 7.19
C THR A 186 -6.46 -11.24 6.44
N LEU A 187 -7.60 -11.44 5.77
CA LEU A 187 -8.37 -10.38 5.13
C LEU A 187 -9.48 -9.92 6.08
N LEU A 188 -9.58 -8.62 6.30
CA LEU A 188 -10.67 -8.07 7.10
C LEU A 188 -11.97 -8.08 6.29
N ALA A 189 -13.04 -8.56 6.91
CA ALA A 189 -14.38 -8.51 6.33
C ALA A 189 -14.91 -7.07 6.25
N THR A 190 -14.74 -6.32 7.35
CA THR A 190 -15.13 -4.92 7.46
C THR A 190 -13.95 -4.06 7.87
N THR A 191 -13.93 -2.78 7.48
CA THR A 191 -12.91 -1.80 7.83
C THR A 191 -13.54 -0.44 8.10
N HIS A 192 -13.03 0.28 9.11
CA HIS A 192 -13.38 1.68 9.41
C HIS A 192 -14.87 1.92 9.72
N ILE A 193 -15.57 0.90 10.25
CA ILE A 193 -16.95 1.04 10.76
C ILE A 193 -16.97 0.84 12.28
N PRO A 194 -17.90 1.49 13.00
CA PRO A 194 -18.07 1.29 14.44
C PRO A 194 -18.42 -0.17 14.78
N LEU A 195 -17.93 -0.65 15.92
CA LEU A 195 -18.14 -2.04 16.35
C LEU A 195 -19.65 -2.40 16.45
N ASN A 196 -20.46 -1.48 16.96
CA ASN A 196 -21.92 -1.66 17.11
C ASN A 196 -22.68 -1.70 15.76
N GLU A 197 -22.02 -1.37 14.64
CA GLU A 197 -22.65 -1.41 13.33
C GLU A 197 -22.25 -2.64 12.51
N ILE A 198 -21.36 -3.50 13.05
CA ILE A 198 -20.84 -4.66 12.30
C ILE A 198 -21.96 -5.63 11.97
N SER A 199 -22.78 -6.04 12.95
CA SER A 199 -23.89 -6.97 12.74
C SER A 199 -24.85 -6.46 11.67
N LYS A 200 -25.31 -5.20 11.82
CA LYS A 200 -26.17 -4.56 10.83
C LYS A 200 -25.54 -4.52 9.44
N ASN A 201 -24.25 -4.16 9.35
CA ASN A 201 -23.54 -4.07 8.07
C ASN A 201 -23.44 -5.44 7.38
N LEU A 202 -23.20 -6.52 8.14
CA LEU A 202 -23.15 -7.87 7.59
C LEU A 202 -24.50 -8.34 7.07
N ILE A 203 -25.59 -8.06 7.80
CA ILE A 203 -26.95 -8.42 7.39
C ILE A 203 -27.39 -7.63 6.15
N GLU A 204 -27.15 -6.32 6.12
CA GLU A 204 -27.53 -5.46 4.99
C GLU A 204 -26.71 -5.71 3.71
N ASN A 205 -25.53 -6.32 3.84
CA ASN A 205 -24.61 -6.61 2.73
C ASN A 205 -24.35 -8.12 2.59
N GLU A 206 -25.40 -8.88 2.28
CA GLU A 206 -25.36 -10.37 2.17
C GLU A 206 -24.15 -10.92 1.36
N ASN A 207 -23.71 -10.21 0.33
CA ASN A 207 -22.60 -10.61 -0.51
C ASN A 207 -21.22 -10.18 0.02
N LEU A 208 -21.14 -9.48 1.15
CA LEU A 208 -19.89 -8.92 1.66
C LEU A 208 -18.85 -10.01 1.92
N ILE A 209 -19.20 -11.00 2.72
CA ILE A 209 -18.29 -12.11 3.07
C ILE A 209 -17.86 -12.87 1.83
N PHE A 210 -18.80 -13.17 0.93
CA PHE A 210 -18.50 -13.88 -0.30
C PHE A 210 -17.53 -13.10 -1.21
N SER A 211 -17.74 -11.79 -1.34
CA SER A 211 -16.83 -10.93 -2.12
C SER A 211 -15.43 -10.88 -1.52
N LYS A 212 -15.31 -10.86 -0.18
CA LYS A 212 -14.01 -10.88 0.52
C LYS A 212 -13.31 -12.24 0.39
N LEU A 213 -14.07 -13.34 0.46
CA LEU A 213 -13.54 -14.68 0.22
C LEU A 213 -13.02 -14.84 -1.23
N SER A 214 -13.76 -14.34 -2.20
CA SER A 214 -13.31 -14.33 -3.60
C SER A 214 -12.01 -13.56 -3.75
N LEU A 215 -11.92 -12.36 -3.19
CA LEU A 215 -10.71 -11.53 -3.23
C LEU A 215 -9.52 -12.23 -2.58
N LEU A 216 -9.71 -12.85 -1.40
CA LEU A 216 -8.67 -13.59 -0.70
C LEU A 216 -8.26 -14.86 -1.47
N SER A 217 -9.22 -15.55 -2.08
CA SER A 217 -8.97 -16.72 -2.95
C SER A 217 -8.09 -16.33 -4.13
N ASP A 218 -8.45 -15.27 -4.84
CA ASP A 218 -7.70 -14.83 -6.03
C ASP A 218 -6.29 -14.34 -5.67
N PHE A 219 -6.14 -13.66 -4.55
CA PHE A 219 -4.82 -13.32 -4.02
C PHE A 219 -4.02 -14.59 -3.69
N SER A 220 -4.63 -15.55 -2.99
CA SER A 220 -3.95 -16.75 -2.49
C SER A 220 -3.56 -17.73 -3.60
N LYS A 221 -4.32 -17.79 -4.69
CA LYS A 221 -4.01 -18.60 -5.90
C LYS A 221 -2.67 -18.23 -6.56
N GLN A 222 -2.16 -17.02 -6.30
CA GLN A 222 -0.84 -16.62 -6.78
C GLN A 222 0.30 -17.41 -6.11
N PHE A 223 0.05 -17.98 -4.93
CA PHE A 223 1.05 -18.71 -4.13
C PHE A 223 0.71 -20.19 -4.00
N LYS A 224 -0.57 -20.56 -4.09
CA LYS A 224 -1.05 -21.93 -3.93
C LYS A 224 -2.26 -22.18 -4.84
N LYS A 225 -2.23 -23.29 -5.61
CA LYS A 225 -3.31 -23.61 -6.57
C LYS A 225 -4.69 -23.76 -5.93
N GLN A 226 -4.75 -24.36 -4.74
CA GLN A 226 -5.97 -24.58 -3.98
C GLN A 226 -5.79 -24.06 -2.55
N PRO A 227 -6.04 -22.75 -2.30
CA PRO A 227 -5.97 -22.21 -0.97
C PRO A 227 -7.12 -22.73 -0.10
N THR A 228 -6.83 -23.07 1.15
CA THR A 228 -7.86 -23.33 2.15
C THR A 228 -8.20 -22.02 2.84
N LEU A 229 -9.46 -21.60 2.71
CA LEU A 229 -9.98 -20.38 3.36
C LEU A 229 -10.77 -20.78 4.59
N ARG A 230 -10.69 -19.95 5.63
CA ARG A 230 -11.44 -20.11 6.86
C ARG A 230 -12.06 -18.76 7.22
N VAL A 231 -13.30 -18.78 7.67
CA VAL A 231 -13.99 -17.60 8.20
C VAL A 231 -14.07 -17.74 9.70
N ALA A 232 -13.67 -16.70 10.42
CA ALA A 232 -13.88 -16.65 11.86
C ALA A 232 -15.35 -16.30 12.15
N GLY A 233 -15.94 -16.93 13.16
CA GLY A 233 -17.27 -16.54 13.64
C GLY A 233 -17.25 -15.12 14.20
N LEU A 234 -18.34 -14.39 14.02
CA LEU A 234 -18.56 -13.08 14.63
C LEU A 234 -18.98 -13.28 16.09
N ASN A 235 -19.93 -14.18 16.31
CA ASN A 235 -20.46 -14.50 17.62
C ASN A 235 -19.71 -15.67 18.27
N PRO A 236 -19.74 -15.79 19.61
CA PRO A 236 -19.26 -16.98 20.30
C PRO A 236 -19.91 -18.24 19.74
N HIS A 237 -19.15 -19.30 19.55
CA HIS A 237 -19.59 -20.59 18.99
C HIS A 237 -20.34 -20.45 17.65
N ALA A 238 -19.98 -19.42 16.84
CA ALA A 238 -20.63 -19.09 15.57
C ALA A 238 -22.16 -18.96 15.73
N GLY A 239 -22.59 -18.26 16.80
CA GLY A 239 -23.99 -17.99 17.10
C GLY A 239 -24.75 -19.12 17.75
N GLU A 240 -24.18 -20.35 17.93
CA GLU A 240 -24.80 -21.51 18.59
C GLU A 240 -26.25 -21.73 18.15
N GLU A 241 -26.42 -21.99 16.84
CA GLU A 241 -27.73 -22.17 16.19
C GLU A 241 -28.70 -20.96 16.33
N GLY A 242 -28.16 -19.78 16.62
CA GLY A 242 -28.92 -18.52 16.77
C GLY A 242 -29.26 -18.15 18.22
N ILE A 243 -28.74 -18.88 19.20
CA ILE A 243 -28.89 -18.53 20.63
C ILE A 243 -28.04 -17.30 20.96
N LEU A 244 -26.85 -17.20 20.40
CA LEU A 244 -25.87 -16.15 20.68
C LEU A 244 -25.73 -15.14 19.51
N GLY A 245 -26.63 -15.20 18.55
CA GLY A 245 -26.65 -14.36 17.35
C GLY A 245 -27.04 -15.15 16.11
N SER A 246 -27.42 -14.48 15.05
CA SER A 246 -27.91 -15.10 13.81
C SER A 246 -27.13 -14.69 12.56
N GLU A 247 -26.06 -13.93 12.72
CA GLU A 247 -25.30 -13.35 11.63
C GLU A 247 -24.50 -14.40 10.82
N GLU A 248 -24.30 -15.60 11.38
CA GLU A 248 -23.65 -16.72 10.72
C GLU A 248 -24.61 -17.65 9.96
N LYS A 249 -25.93 -17.40 10.03
CA LYS A 249 -26.96 -18.13 9.28
C LYS A 249 -27.16 -17.51 7.92
#